data_1b18364ca484cd5a382e6ad7235df77b
#
_entry.id   1b18364ca484cd5a382e6ad7235df77b
#
_cell.length_a   1.000
_cell.length_b   1.000
_cell.length_c   1.000
_cell.angle_alpha   90.00
_cell.angle_beta   90.00
_cell.angle_gamma   90.00
#
_symmetry.space_group_name_H-M   'P 1'
#
loop_
_entity.id
_entity.type
_entity.pdbx_description
1 polymer ?
#
loop_
_entity_poly.entity_id
_entity_poly.type
_entity_poly.pdbx_seq_one_letter_code
_entity_poly.pdbx_strand_id
1 'polypeptide(L)'
;MIEYIRVVSKQRPAKRAFDMQVGAHLRVYVAGKITGDANYREKFSKAEQALTAMGHCVLNPANLPSGMEQGDYMRICFSMIDCADCVVLLPDWRESSGARLERAYAEKIGKEVVVADQGRIDEFLEKVGR
;
A
#
# COMPACT_ATOMS: atom_id res chain seq x y z
N MET A 1 -3.36 -16.10 12.32
CA MET A 1 -3.76 -14.97 13.20
C MET A 1 -3.37 -13.67 12.59
N ILE A 2 -4.26 -12.71 12.64
CA ILE A 2 -4.02 -11.39 12.07
C ILE A 2 -4.19 -10.28 13.11
N GLU A 3 -4.35 -10.65 14.35
CA GLU A 3 -4.65 -9.71 15.42
C GLU A 3 -3.59 -8.63 15.56
N TYR A 4 -2.33 -9.00 15.37
CA TYR A 4 -1.26 -8.03 15.52
C TYR A 4 -1.34 -6.92 14.46
N ILE A 5 -2.00 -7.19 13.32
CA ILE A 5 -2.19 -6.19 12.27
C ILE A 5 -3.38 -5.29 12.59
N ARG A 6 -4.38 -5.85 13.26
CA ARG A 6 -5.61 -5.12 13.59
C ARG A 6 -5.42 -4.11 14.71
N VAL A 7 -4.48 -4.37 15.59
CA VAL A 7 -4.23 -3.49 16.73
C VAL A 7 -3.40 -2.32 16.25
N VAL A 8 -4.07 -1.22 15.93
CA VAL A 8 -3.43 -0.03 15.39
C VAL A 8 -3.29 0.99 16.50
N SER A 9 -2.06 1.42 16.72
CA SER A 9 -1.76 2.54 17.59
C SER A 9 -1.06 3.60 16.77
N LYS A 10 -1.58 4.82 16.81
CA LYS A 10 -0.96 5.93 16.10
C LYS A 10 0.44 6.25 16.60
N GLN A 11 0.75 5.79 17.80
CA GLN A 11 2.04 6.02 18.43
C GLN A 11 3.06 4.93 18.09
N ARG A 12 2.62 3.84 17.48
CA ARG A 12 3.54 2.79 17.07
C ARG A 12 4.24 3.15 15.78
N PRO A 13 5.51 2.77 15.63
CA PRO A 13 6.16 2.87 14.33
C PRO A 13 5.40 2.03 13.30
N ALA A 14 5.43 2.45 12.05
CA ALA A 14 4.84 1.68 10.97
C ALA A 14 5.54 0.33 10.84
N LYS A 15 4.77 -0.72 10.67
CA LYS A 15 5.31 -2.06 10.43
C LYS A 15 5.71 -2.21 8.98
N ARG A 16 6.62 -3.12 8.72
CA ARG A 16 6.95 -3.49 7.35
C ARG A 16 5.86 -4.38 6.78
N ALA A 17 5.54 -4.22 5.50
CA ALA A 17 4.47 -4.97 4.86
C ALA A 17 4.66 -6.48 4.99
N PHE A 18 5.91 -6.95 4.91
CA PHE A 18 6.19 -8.39 4.91
C PHE A 18 6.39 -8.96 6.31
N ASP A 19 6.19 -8.15 7.33
CA ASP A 19 6.06 -8.63 8.70
C ASP A 19 4.61 -9.02 8.99
N MET A 20 3.70 -8.75 8.03
CA MET A 20 2.31 -9.15 8.13
C MET A 20 2.21 -10.66 7.97
N GLN A 21 1.26 -11.25 8.70
CA GLN A 21 1.10 -12.69 8.67
C GLN A 21 0.56 -13.18 7.34
N VAL A 22 1.26 -14.11 6.71
CA VAL A 22 0.80 -14.75 5.47
C VAL A 22 -0.46 -15.54 5.77
N GLY A 23 -1.42 -15.49 4.86
CA GLY A 23 -2.70 -16.18 5.02
C GLY A 23 -3.79 -15.31 5.62
N ALA A 24 -3.46 -14.17 6.19
CA ALA A 24 -4.44 -13.19 6.61
C ALA A 24 -5.06 -12.57 5.36
N HIS A 25 -6.39 -12.53 5.30
CA HIS A 25 -7.08 -11.96 4.15
C HIS A 25 -7.49 -10.52 4.48
N LEU A 26 -6.69 -9.57 4.03
CA LEU A 26 -6.91 -8.14 4.27
C LEU A 26 -7.14 -7.41 2.96
N ARG A 27 -7.83 -6.27 3.05
CA ARG A 27 -7.93 -5.32 1.95
C ARG A 27 -6.81 -4.31 2.16
N VAL A 28 -5.91 -4.22 1.20
CA VAL A 28 -4.68 -3.43 1.32
C VAL A 28 -4.64 -2.36 0.24
N TYR A 29 -4.48 -1.11 0.65
CA TYR A 29 -4.26 -0.01 -0.26
C TYR A 29 -2.76 0.26 -0.37
N VAL A 30 -2.25 0.43 -1.60
CA VAL A 30 -0.82 0.70 -1.83
C VAL A 30 -0.64 2.17 -2.15
N ALA A 31 0.24 2.84 -1.42
CA ALA A 31 0.56 4.25 -1.62
C ALA A 31 2.04 4.43 -1.95
N GLY A 32 2.35 5.30 -2.89
CA GLY A 32 3.72 5.57 -3.30
C GLY A 32 3.77 6.67 -4.34
N LYS A 33 4.96 6.93 -4.85
CA LYS A 33 5.17 7.98 -5.83
C LYS A 33 4.66 7.54 -7.20
N ILE A 34 3.77 8.32 -7.77
CA ILE A 34 3.25 8.12 -9.14
C ILE A 34 3.72 9.27 -10.03
N THR A 35 3.38 10.51 -9.69
CA THR A 35 3.75 11.67 -10.48
C THR A 35 5.26 11.83 -10.50
N GLY A 36 5.83 11.92 -11.70
CA GLY A 36 7.27 12.08 -11.86
C GLY A 36 8.07 10.79 -11.82
N ASP A 37 7.40 9.63 -11.78
CA ASP A 37 8.07 8.33 -11.82
C ASP A 37 7.60 7.57 -13.05
N ALA A 38 8.47 7.42 -14.04
CA ALA A 38 8.13 6.74 -15.29
C ALA A 38 7.84 5.25 -15.09
N ASN A 39 8.33 4.66 -14.02
CA ASN A 39 8.19 3.23 -13.74
C ASN A 39 7.16 2.93 -12.64
N TYR A 40 6.26 3.86 -12.37
CA TYR A 40 5.34 3.69 -11.24
C TYR A 40 4.45 2.45 -11.40
N ARG A 41 4.01 2.14 -12.62
CA ARG A 41 3.13 0.99 -12.84
C ARG A 41 3.80 -0.32 -12.47
N GLU A 42 5.07 -0.49 -12.85
CA GLU A 42 5.84 -1.69 -12.53
C GLU A 42 6.05 -1.83 -11.03
N LYS A 43 6.42 -0.74 -10.37
CA LYS A 43 6.65 -0.72 -8.93
C LYS A 43 5.39 -1.10 -8.15
N PHE A 44 4.25 -0.51 -8.50
CA PHE A 44 2.98 -0.83 -7.86
C PHE A 44 2.52 -2.25 -8.19
N SER A 45 2.77 -2.71 -9.43
CA SER A 45 2.42 -4.07 -9.84
C SER A 45 3.19 -5.11 -9.04
N LYS A 46 4.47 -4.90 -8.80
CA LYS A 46 5.26 -5.82 -7.99
C LYS A 46 4.73 -5.92 -6.57
N ALA A 47 4.38 -4.79 -5.97
CA ALA A 47 3.80 -4.78 -4.65
C ALA A 47 2.45 -5.53 -4.64
N GLU A 48 1.62 -5.29 -5.64
CA GLU A 48 0.34 -6.00 -5.75
C GLU A 48 0.54 -7.49 -5.88
N GLN A 49 1.48 -7.92 -6.72
CA GLN A 49 1.75 -9.35 -6.90
C GLN A 49 2.18 -10.02 -5.60
N ALA A 50 3.06 -9.37 -4.85
CA ALA A 50 3.54 -9.90 -3.58
C ALA A 50 2.40 -10.01 -2.56
N LEU A 51 1.61 -8.96 -2.43
CA LEU A 51 0.51 -8.94 -1.46
C LEU A 51 -0.61 -9.91 -1.85
N THR A 52 -0.88 -10.05 -3.15
CA THR A 52 -1.86 -11.01 -3.65
C THR A 52 -1.40 -12.44 -3.37
N ALA A 53 -0.09 -12.71 -3.56
CA ALA A 53 0.47 -14.03 -3.26
C ALA A 53 0.40 -14.36 -1.76
N MET A 54 0.35 -13.33 -0.90
CA MET A 54 0.15 -13.52 0.54
C MET A 54 -1.32 -13.72 0.91
N GLY A 55 -2.24 -13.62 -0.04
CA GLY A 55 -3.65 -13.85 0.19
C GLY A 55 -4.49 -12.60 0.39
N HIS A 56 -3.94 -11.42 0.11
CA HIS A 56 -4.66 -10.16 0.34
C HIS A 56 -5.39 -9.66 -0.91
N CYS A 57 -6.42 -8.84 -0.70
CA CYS A 57 -7.10 -8.11 -1.74
C CYS A 57 -6.44 -6.73 -1.87
N VAL A 58 -5.93 -6.40 -3.05
CA VAL A 58 -5.12 -5.20 -3.22
C VAL A 58 -5.88 -4.12 -3.96
N LEU A 59 -5.94 -2.93 -3.37
CA LEU A 59 -6.50 -1.73 -3.96
C LEU A 59 -5.31 -0.93 -4.50
N ASN A 60 -5.12 -0.97 -5.82
CA ASN A 60 -3.93 -0.41 -6.46
C ASN A 60 -4.30 0.82 -7.28
N PRO A 61 -3.92 2.04 -6.81
CA PRO A 61 -4.26 3.27 -7.53
C PRO A 61 -3.56 3.40 -8.89
N ALA A 62 -2.50 2.66 -9.12
CA ALA A 62 -1.80 2.67 -10.41
C ALA A 62 -2.65 2.05 -11.53
N ASN A 63 -3.71 1.33 -11.18
CA ASN A 63 -4.62 0.75 -12.15
C ASN A 63 -5.73 1.72 -12.59
N LEU A 64 -5.80 2.89 -11.99
CA LEU A 64 -6.75 3.92 -12.40
C LEU A 64 -6.35 4.50 -13.76
N PRO A 65 -7.34 4.91 -14.57
CA PRO A 65 -7.02 5.47 -15.88
C PRO A 65 -6.29 6.80 -15.76
N SER A 66 -5.46 7.11 -16.74
CA SER A 66 -4.83 8.41 -16.85
C SER A 66 -5.83 9.43 -17.41
N GLY A 67 -5.57 10.70 -17.20
CA GLY A 67 -6.37 11.77 -17.82
C GLY A 67 -7.43 12.37 -16.93
N MET A 68 -7.50 12.00 -15.66
CA MET A 68 -8.43 12.65 -14.73
C MET A 68 -7.75 13.81 -14.02
N GLU A 69 -8.58 14.68 -13.45
CA GLU A 69 -8.11 15.78 -12.63
C GLU A 69 -7.51 15.28 -11.33
N GLN A 70 -6.56 16.01 -10.77
CA GLN A 70 -5.91 15.63 -9.52
C GLN A 70 -6.93 15.44 -8.39
N GLY A 71 -7.95 16.29 -8.32
CA GLY A 71 -8.99 16.16 -7.31
C GLY A 71 -9.79 14.87 -7.42
N ASP A 72 -9.98 14.38 -8.65
CA ASP A 72 -10.69 13.12 -8.87
C ASP A 72 -9.88 11.93 -8.38
N TYR A 73 -8.57 11.92 -8.67
CA TYR A 73 -7.69 10.88 -8.15
C TYR A 73 -7.72 10.87 -6.62
N MET A 74 -7.69 12.05 -5.99
CA MET A 74 -7.71 12.14 -4.53
C MET A 74 -9.00 11.56 -3.96
N ARG A 75 -10.15 11.87 -4.55
CA ARG A 75 -11.44 11.35 -4.09
C ARG A 75 -11.50 9.83 -4.19
N ILE A 76 -11.06 9.29 -5.32
CA ILE A 76 -11.07 7.85 -5.54
C ILE A 76 -10.11 7.16 -4.59
N CYS A 77 -8.89 7.68 -4.47
CA CYS A 77 -7.88 7.08 -3.60
C CYS A 77 -8.30 7.12 -2.13
N PHE A 78 -8.88 8.23 -1.68
CA PHE A 78 -9.38 8.30 -0.30
C PHE A 78 -10.51 7.30 -0.08
N SER A 79 -11.38 7.10 -1.07
CA SER A 79 -12.43 6.09 -0.98
C SER A 79 -11.85 4.68 -0.91
N MET A 80 -10.79 4.42 -1.66
CA MET A 80 -10.10 3.14 -1.60
C MET A 80 -9.49 2.91 -0.22
N ILE A 81 -8.91 3.96 0.37
CA ILE A 81 -8.37 3.89 1.73
C ILE A 81 -9.49 3.62 2.73
N ASP A 82 -10.64 4.27 2.57
CA ASP A 82 -11.79 4.00 3.45
C ASP A 82 -12.18 2.52 3.43
N CYS A 83 -12.05 1.88 2.29
CA CYS A 83 -12.40 0.47 2.13
C CYS A 83 -11.29 -0.48 2.59
N ALA A 84 -10.09 0.01 2.80
CA ALA A 84 -8.94 -0.81 3.14
C ALA A 84 -8.88 -1.13 4.63
N ASP A 85 -8.27 -2.26 4.96
CA ASP A 85 -7.94 -2.61 6.33
C ASP A 85 -6.59 -2.01 6.71
N CYS A 86 -5.68 -1.91 5.76
CA CYS A 86 -4.38 -1.27 6.00
C CYS A 86 -3.84 -0.62 4.73
N VAL A 87 -2.86 0.25 4.94
CA VAL A 87 -2.17 0.96 3.87
C VAL A 87 -0.71 0.54 3.86
N VAL A 88 -0.23 0.11 2.70
CA VAL A 88 1.18 -0.22 2.48
C VAL A 88 1.83 0.95 1.76
N LEU A 89 2.84 1.55 2.41
CA LEU A 89 3.61 2.63 1.83
C LEU A 89 4.82 2.06 1.11
N LEU A 90 4.97 2.38 -0.18
CA LEU A 90 6.17 2.02 -0.92
C LEU A 90 7.36 2.85 -0.42
N PRO A 91 8.59 2.39 -0.62
CA PRO A 91 9.77 3.05 -0.04
C PRO A 91 9.94 4.53 -0.39
N ASP A 92 9.41 4.95 -1.55
CA ASP A 92 9.52 6.32 -2.02
C ASP A 92 8.38 7.25 -1.59
N TRP A 93 7.53 6.80 -0.68
CA TRP A 93 6.33 7.55 -0.31
C TRP A 93 6.60 8.98 0.16
N ARG A 94 7.76 9.20 0.80
CA ARG A 94 8.12 10.54 1.29
C ARG A 94 8.36 11.55 0.17
N GLU A 95 8.66 11.05 -1.02
CA GLU A 95 8.92 11.90 -2.18
C GLU A 95 7.64 12.28 -2.93
N SER A 96 6.50 11.82 -2.45
CA SER A 96 5.20 12.04 -3.09
C SER A 96 4.29 12.80 -2.16
N SER A 97 3.85 13.99 -2.60
CA SER A 97 2.90 14.79 -1.81
C SER A 97 1.57 14.04 -1.66
N GLY A 98 1.15 13.33 -2.70
CA GLY A 98 -0.08 12.52 -2.64
C GLY A 98 0.03 11.38 -1.64
N ALA A 99 1.14 10.63 -1.68
CA ALA A 99 1.33 9.52 -0.75
C ALA A 99 1.44 10.01 0.70
N ARG A 100 2.10 11.14 0.92
CA ARG A 100 2.15 11.73 2.27
C ARG A 100 0.77 12.09 2.78
N LEU A 101 -0.07 12.66 1.91
CA LEU A 101 -1.42 13.01 2.28
C LEU A 101 -2.28 11.77 2.55
N GLU A 102 -2.11 10.73 1.74
CA GLU A 102 -2.82 9.47 1.92
C GLU A 102 -2.44 8.79 3.24
N ARG A 103 -1.16 8.82 3.58
CA ARG A 103 -0.69 8.33 4.87
C ARG A 103 -1.33 9.08 6.02
N ALA A 104 -1.33 10.41 5.94
CA ALA A 104 -1.90 11.25 7.00
C ALA A 104 -3.40 10.97 7.16
N TYR A 105 -4.11 10.84 6.04
CA TYR A 105 -5.53 10.52 6.06
C TYR A 105 -5.78 9.14 6.69
N ALA A 106 -5.03 8.15 6.26
CA ALA A 106 -5.17 6.79 6.79
C ALA A 106 -4.96 6.73 8.30
N GLU A 107 -3.93 7.42 8.78
CA GLU A 107 -3.65 7.49 10.21
C GLU A 107 -4.77 8.22 10.95
N LYS A 108 -5.27 9.30 10.36
CA LYS A 108 -6.34 10.08 10.99
C LYS A 108 -7.61 9.26 11.20
N ILE A 109 -7.95 8.39 10.24
CA ILE A 109 -9.15 7.56 10.34
C ILE A 109 -8.88 6.19 10.97
N GLY A 110 -7.69 5.98 11.52
CA GLY A 110 -7.37 4.79 12.32
C GLY A 110 -6.98 3.54 11.53
N LYS A 111 -6.57 3.68 10.28
CA LYS A 111 -6.11 2.53 9.51
C LYS A 111 -4.69 2.14 9.93
N GLU A 112 -4.39 0.84 9.84
CA GLU A 112 -3.02 0.36 10.01
C GLU A 112 -2.16 0.83 8.84
N VAL A 113 -0.94 1.28 9.13
CA VAL A 113 -0.01 1.74 8.10
C VAL A 113 1.30 0.97 8.25
N VAL A 114 1.75 0.36 7.16
CA VAL A 114 3.01 -0.38 7.13
C VAL A 114 3.87 0.13 5.99
N VAL A 115 5.19 -0.06 6.11
CA VAL A 115 6.15 0.37 5.09
C VAL A 115 6.71 -0.85 4.39
N ALA A 116 6.67 -0.86 3.06
CA ALA A 116 7.24 -1.93 2.26
C ALA A 116 8.76 -1.77 2.16
N ASP A 117 9.44 -2.89 2.09
CA ASP A 117 10.87 -2.96 1.84
C ASP A 117 11.06 -3.56 0.45
N GLN A 118 11.63 -2.80 -0.48
CA GLN A 118 11.74 -3.23 -1.87
C GLN A 118 12.55 -4.51 -2.03
N GLY A 119 13.63 -4.65 -1.27
CA GLY A 119 14.45 -5.86 -1.34
C GLY A 119 13.68 -7.10 -0.91
N ARG A 120 12.84 -6.95 0.11
CA ARG A 120 12.02 -8.07 0.57
C ARG A 120 10.88 -8.40 -0.39
N ILE A 121 10.34 -7.38 -1.08
CA ILE A 121 9.36 -7.61 -2.13
C ILE A 121 9.99 -8.46 -3.23
N ASP A 122 11.14 -8.05 -3.72
CA ASP A 122 11.83 -8.74 -4.81
C ASP A 122 12.19 -10.17 -4.41
N GLU A 123 12.69 -10.37 -3.21
CA GLU A 123 13.02 -11.69 -2.68
C GLU A 123 11.79 -12.59 -2.58
N PHE A 124 10.68 -12.03 -2.07
CA PHE A 124 9.45 -12.79 -1.93
C PHE A 124 8.90 -13.20 -3.29
N LEU A 125 8.90 -12.30 -4.28
CA LEU A 125 8.43 -12.60 -5.62
C LEU A 125 9.27 -13.66 -6.29
N GLU A 126 10.57 -13.65 -6.07
CA GLU A 126 11.46 -14.67 -6.59
C GLU A 126 11.11 -16.05 -6.04
N LYS A 127 10.79 -16.12 -4.75
CA LYS A 127 10.40 -17.38 -4.12
C LYS A 127 9.07 -17.91 -4.63
N VAL A 128 8.05 -17.06 -4.73
CA VAL A 128 6.72 -17.52 -5.16
C VAL A 128 6.62 -17.72 -6.67
N GLY A 129 7.52 -17.14 -7.43
CA GLY A 129 7.59 -17.33 -8.88
C GLY A 129 8.18 -18.67 -9.29
N ARG A 130 8.68 -19.41 -8.34
CA ARG A 130 9.24 -20.74 -8.56
C ARG A 130 8.22 -21.81 -8.27
#